data_b2ea409f1ea766d69e05bfd581d78ba7
#
_entry.id   b2ea409f1ea766d69e05bfd581d78ba7
#
_cell.length_a   1.000
_cell.length_b   1.000
_cell.length_c   1.000
_cell.angle_alpha   90.00
_cell.angle_beta   90.00
_cell.angle_gamma   90.00
#
_symmetry.space_group_name_H-M   'P 1'
#
loop_
_entity.id
_entity.type
_entity.pdbx_description
1 polymer ?
#
loop_
_entity_poly.entity_id
_entity_poly.type
_entity_poly.pdbx_seq_one_letter_code
_entity_poly.pdbx_strand_id
1 'polypeptide(L)'
;MTIQRLFSIFLAVVLACNISIIRAQEQDEIIEHQGNKYIIHVEQLNPDSEMSLLDVLHICPELISSNGKTITADYYLSVDDIILNVDYEPLLENIKACELSQVVVCTYGAVNNAMDGVTGSIDLQFKEGKGLNGKVALSGSTYGNGRVYADITHQGENVTVQGFAQTNLLYGSGTTNSHESVTSRSSIENALVFLNWNLSERDQLRFKLTQGYQDLNNKIRGGEEMNYDIPQRERYGELNMVYERTLNEQEATLYIETGIYYMGDDMLERKARYTAPWWIGEVSFPLFNQSLSVTAGWEGGYLNLWSKERNREQYLNNDLYVQLDYTRGPWVICIGDRFRINNFWDRRYDTSDHSQWSYSRNDNAFFASIGYKWGHHFVQGTINRTFFQPEIALLHIIDIDEEGPNIYDTSIKTNLAWRSEARYTYQTGNLVATGSLTHSLMTDLMTPNESQIGVRTSVTWKKGPLRLTAGANYYHEHINSDETMQSRNTNYFTLKLAPTLLLGNGFRLSSVLIYNSERELYYKQSAHFYASVKVNKDLGKRCNVFADFHDIAGQPTTDQYLELLHSYKNRALTIGLTYYPFRK
;
A
#
# COMPACT_ATOMS: atom_id res chain seq x y z
N MET A 1 10.79 21.46 -21.01
CA MET A 1 11.29 22.39 -19.95
C MET A 1 12.63 21.83 -19.48
N THR A 2 13.72 22.58 -19.45
CA THR A 2 15.05 22.05 -19.12
C THR A 2 15.14 21.74 -17.62
N ILE A 3 15.85 20.66 -17.24
CA ILE A 3 16.10 20.23 -15.85
C ILE A 3 16.61 21.40 -14.98
N GLN A 4 17.40 22.32 -15.57
CA GLN A 4 17.85 23.55 -14.91
C GLN A 4 16.70 24.45 -14.45
N ARG A 5 15.61 24.57 -15.22
CA ARG A 5 14.45 25.39 -14.81
C ARG A 5 13.63 24.73 -13.69
N LEU A 6 13.52 23.40 -13.70
CA LEU A 6 12.88 22.65 -12.60
C LEU A 6 13.68 22.76 -11.31
N PHE A 7 15.00 22.63 -11.40
CA PHE A 7 15.90 22.81 -10.25
C PHE A 7 15.83 24.25 -9.70
N SER A 8 15.73 25.25 -10.58
CA SER A 8 15.58 26.66 -10.17
C SER A 8 14.25 26.93 -9.50
N ILE A 9 13.15 26.30 -9.95
CA ILE A 9 11.83 26.39 -9.32
C ILE A 9 11.86 25.71 -7.95
N PHE A 10 12.44 24.52 -7.86
CA PHE A 10 12.62 23.80 -6.59
C PHE A 10 13.45 24.64 -5.59
N LEU A 11 14.58 25.18 -6.05
CA LEU A 11 15.43 26.04 -5.22
C LEU A 11 14.71 27.32 -4.80
N ALA A 12 13.89 27.93 -5.67
CA ALA A 12 13.10 29.10 -5.36
C ALA A 12 12.00 28.83 -4.34
N VAL A 13 11.34 27.66 -4.40
CA VAL A 13 10.36 27.21 -3.40
C VAL A 13 11.03 26.97 -2.05
N VAL A 14 12.19 26.28 -2.04
CA VAL A 14 12.99 26.06 -0.83
C VAL A 14 13.47 27.38 -0.23
N LEU A 15 13.92 28.33 -1.04
CA LEU A 15 14.35 29.66 -0.60
C LEU A 15 13.16 30.51 -0.11
N ALA A 16 12.00 30.45 -0.77
CA ALA A 16 10.79 31.15 -0.33
C ALA A 16 10.28 30.64 1.03
N CYS A 17 10.41 29.34 1.31
CA CYS A 17 10.10 28.77 2.62
C CYS A 17 11.06 29.24 3.71
N ASN A 18 12.31 29.59 3.39
CA ASN A 18 13.30 30.06 4.39
C ASN A 18 13.12 31.51 4.87
N ILE A 19 12.32 32.33 4.18
CA ILE A 19 12.20 33.77 4.53
C ILE A 19 11.24 34.03 5.71
N SER A 20 10.51 33.03 6.21
CA SER A 20 9.51 33.19 7.27
C SER A 20 9.94 32.68 8.65
N ILE A 21 11.23 32.46 8.90
CA ILE A 21 11.70 31.84 10.15
C ILE A 21 12.02 32.87 11.18
N ILE A 22 11.10 33.20 12.07
CA ILE A 22 11.39 33.79 13.38
C ILE A 22 10.62 33.04 14.46
N ARG A 23 11.38 32.32 15.31
CA ARG A 23 11.02 31.78 16.63
C ARG A 23 9.78 30.89 16.71
N ALA A 24 9.97 29.59 16.51
CA ALA A 24 9.10 28.59 17.11
C ALA A 24 9.80 27.95 18.33
N GLN A 25 9.08 27.89 19.45
CA GLN A 25 9.40 27.00 20.58
C GLN A 25 9.44 25.56 20.06
N GLU A 26 10.20 24.69 20.73
CA GLU A 26 10.13 23.25 20.52
C GLU A 26 8.66 22.82 20.62
N GLN A 27 8.01 22.68 19.45
CA GLN A 27 6.71 22.05 19.31
C GLN A 27 6.96 20.62 18.88
N ASP A 28 6.18 19.70 19.41
CA ASP A 28 6.20 18.30 19.07
C ASP A 28 6.10 18.12 17.54
N GLU A 29 6.97 17.28 16.99
CA GLU A 29 7.06 17.06 15.55
C GLU A 29 5.86 16.26 15.06
N ILE A 30 5.31 16.61 13.91
CA ILE A 30 4.25 15.84 13.24
C ILE A 30 4.86 14.58 12.62
N ILE A 31 6.06 14.71 12.04
CA ILE A 31 6.78 13.60 11.40
C ILE A 31 8.14 13.47 12.08
N GLU A 32 8.40 12.30 12.64
CA GLU A 32 9.71 11.91 13.16
C GLU A 32 10.41 11.00 12.14
N HIS A 33 11.69 11.20 11.92
CA HIS A 33 12.50 10.39 11.00
C HIS A 33 13.42 9.46 11.78
N GLN A 34 13.28 8.14 11.53
CA GLN A 34 14.10 7.09 12.13
C GLN A 34 14.60 6.12 11.05
N GLY A 35 15.89 6.10 10.76
CA GLY A 35 16.44 5.21 9.74
C GLY A 35 15.78 5.41 8.38
N ASN A 36 15.14 4.36 7.87
CA ASN A 36 14.35 4.37 6.65
C ASN A 36 12.85 4.60 6.89
N LYS A 37 12.46 4.80 8.14
CA LYS A 37 11.07 5.00 8.57
C LYS A 37 10.81 6.47 8.86
N TYR A 38 9.59 6.89 8.66
CA TYR A 38 9.07 8.11 9.27
C TYR A 38 7.76 7.80 10.00
N ILE A 39 7.65 8.38 11.18
CA ILE A 39 6.55 8.16 12.09
C ILE A 39 5.67 9.40 12.05
N ILE A 40 4.41 9.23 11.68
CA ILE A 40 3.40 10.30 11.76
C ILE A 40 2.76 10.21 13.13
N HIS A 41 3.05 11.17 13.99
CA HIS A 41 2.42 11.32 15.31
C HIS A 41 1.00 11.87 15.13
N VAL A 42 0.02 10.99 15.10
CA VAL A 42 -1.37 11.35 14.75
C VAL A 42 -1.97 12.34 15.73
N GLU A 43 -1.58 12.29 17.00
CA GLU A 43 -2.05 13.25 18.01
C GLU A 43 -1.64 14.69 17.72
N GLN A 44 -0.46 14.90 17.13
CA GLN A 44 0.04 16.22 16.76
C GLN A 44 -0.77 16.86 15.62
N LEU A 45 -1.48 16.04 14.85
CA LEU A 45 -2.43 16.50 13.85
C LEU A 45 -3.70 17.11 14.48
N ASN A 46 -3.91 16.93 15.79
CA ASN A 46 -5.16 17.23 16.48
C ASN A 46 -6.36 16.72 15.67
N PRO A 47 -6.50 15.40 15.54
CA PRO A 47 -7.56 14.82 14.72
C PRO A 47 -8.92 15.12 15.32
N ASP A 48 -9.86 15.52 14.47
CA ASP A 48 -11.26 15.53 14.85
C ASP A 48 -11.82 14.10 14.85
N SER A 49 -13.03 13.92 15.37
CA SER A 49 -13.66 12.60 15.51
C SER A 49 -13.91 11.88 14.19
N GLU A 50 -13.88 12.58 13.07
CA GLU A 50 -14.22 12.07 11.74
C GLU A 50 -13.03 12.01 10.76
N MET A 51 -11.88 12.51 11.19
CA MET A 51 -10.65 12.36 10.41
C MET A 51 -10.33 10.89 10.23
N SER A 52 -10.25 10.43 8.98
CA SER A 52 -9.95 9.03 8.64
C SER A 52 -8.45 8.78 8.53
N LEU A 53 -8.07 7.50 8.51
CA LEU A 53 -6.70 7.10 8.17
C LEU A 53 -6.29 7.65 6.79
N LEU A 54 -7.18 7.62 5.81
CA LEU A 54 -6.93 8.19 4.49
C LEU A 54 -6.56 9.67 4.56
N ASP A 55 -7.22 10.45 5.42
CA ASP A 55 -6.88 11.87 5.64
C ASP A 55 -5.48 12.04 6.26
N VAL A 56 -5.05 11.12 7.13
CA VAL A 56 -3.69 11.10 7.68
C VAL A 56 -2.68 10.82 6.58
N LEU A 57 -2.92 9.80 5.77
CA LEU A 57 -2.01 9.39 4.69
C LEU A 57 -1.90 10.46 3.59
N HIS A 58 -2.88 11.33 3.44
CA HIS A 58 -2.80 12.47 2.51
C HIS A 58 -1.66 13.46 2.84
N ILE A 59 -1.09 13.42 4.04
CA ILE A 59 0.10 14.21 4.40
C ILE A 59 1.31 13.77 3.56
N CYS A 60 1.33 12.50 3.18
CA CYS A 60 2.35 11.88 2.34
C CYS A 60 1.70 11.46 1.00
N PRO A 61 1.56 12.40 0.05
CA PRO A 61 0.80 12.18 -1.18
C PRO A 61 1.36 11.06 -2.07
N GLU A 62 2.61 10.66 -1.88
CA GLU A 62 3.24 9.52 -2.54
C GLU A 62 2.59 8.18 -2.15
N LEU A 63 1.94 8.11 -0.99
CA LEU A 63 1.28 6.91 -0.51
C LEU A 63 -0.10 6.70 -1.14
N ILE A 64 -0.66 7.74 -1.74
CA ILE A 64 -2.03 7.74 -2.24
C ILE A 64 -2.03 7.58 -3.76
N SER A 65 -2.80 6.63 -4.25
CA SER A 65 -2.99 6.38 -5.66
C SER A 65 -3.63 7.57 -6.40
N SER A 66 -3.60 7.52 -7.72
CA SER A 66 -4.14 8.58 -8.60
C SER A 66 -5.65 8.81 -8.44
N ASN A 67 -6.39 7.84 -7.89
CA ASN A 67 -7.82 7.98 -7.60
C ASN A 67 -8.10 8.70 -6.27
N GLY A 68 -7.08 8.93 -5.44
CA GLY A 68 -7.20 9.63 -4.15
C GLY A 68 -7.88 8.83 -3.03
N LYS A 69 -8.17 7.54 -3.23
CA LYS A 69 -8.96 6.72 -2.31
C LYS A 69 -8.21 5.51 -1.77
N THR A 70 -7.22 5.03 -2.50
CA THR A 70 -6.44 3.85 -2.16
C THR A 70 -4.98 4.23 -1.95
N ILE A 71 -4.24 3.40 -1.22
CA ILE A 71 -2.78 3.49 -1.20
C ILE A 71 -2.22 2.99 -2.55
N THR A 72 -1.02 3.42 -2.90
CA THR A 72 -0.35 2.92 -4.11
C THR A 72 -0.08 1.43 -3.97
N ALA A 73 -0.10 0.69 -5.07
CA ALA A 73 0.14 -0.76 -5.09
C ALA A 73 1.53 -1.16 -4.57
N ASP A 74 2.44 -0.20 -4.52
CA ASP A 74 3.81 -0.40 -4.04
C ASP A 74 3.94 -0.49 -2.50
N TYR A 75 2.85 -0.29 -1.76
CA TYR A 75 2.84 -0.33 -0.29
C TYR A 75 1.81 -1.34 0.21
N TYR A 76 2.18 -2.07 1.25
CA TYR A 76 1.22 -2.87 2.01
C TYR A 76 0.85 -2.18 3.33
N LEU A 77 -0.31 -2.54 3.85
CA LEU A 77 -0.82 -2.07 5.13
C LEU A 77 -0.63 -3.14 6.20
N SER A 78 -0.16 -2.75 7.38
CA SER A 78 -0.04 -3.62 8.54
C SER A 78 -0.70 -2.98 9.78
N VAL A 79 -0.93 -3.80 10.79
CA VAL A 79 -1.35 -3.38 12.13
C VAL A 79 -0.41 -4.05 13.12
N ASP A 80 0.30 -3.27 13.91
CA ASP A 80 1.30 -3.76 14.86
C ASP A 80 2.28 -4.75 14.17
N ASP A 81 2.84 -4.35 13.01
CA ASP A 81 3.73 -5.11 12.13
C ASP A 81 3.11 -6.35 11.44
N ILE A 82 1.85 -6.67 11.67
CA ILE A 82 1.17 -7.80 11.02
C ILE A 82 0.48 -7.33 9.74
N ILE A 83 0.91 -7.85 8.58
CA ILE A 83 0.40 -7.47 7.26
C ILE A 83 -1.09 -7.78 7.13
N LEU A 84 -1.85 -6.86 6.53
CA LEU A 84 -3.27 -7.03 6.21
C LEU A 84 -3.43 -7.57 4.78
N ASN A 85 -3.81 -8.84 4.66
CA ASN A 85 -4.17 -9.46 3.39
C ASN A 85 -5.68 -9.39 3.16
N VAL A 86 -6.22 -8.18 3.08
CA VAL A 86 -7.66 -7.91 2.87
C VAL A 86 -7.83 -6.71 1.95
N ASP A 87 -9.05 -6.54 1.39
CA ASP A 87 -9.41 -5.27 0.78
C ASP A 87 -9.40 -4.16 1.84
N TYR A 88 -8.37 -3.33 1.82
CA TYR A 88 -8.15 -2.28 2.81
C TYR A 88 -8.81 -0.93 2.46
N GLU A 89 -9.36 -0.75 1.26
CA GLU A 89 -10.02 0.52 0.90
C GLU A 89 -11.08 0.94 1.93
N PRO A 90 -11.97 0.05 2.39
CA PRO A 90 -12.91 0.42 3.44
C PRO A 90 -12.25 0.72 4.80
N LEU A 91 -11.13 0.08 5.12
CA LEU A 91 -10.39 0.36 6.35
C LEU A 91 -9.82 1.78 6.33
N LEU A 92 -9.27 2.23 5.21
CA LEU A 92 -8.72 3.59 5.06
C LEU A 92 -9.75 4.68 5.37
N GLU A 93 -11.01 4.48 5.01
CA GLU A 93 -12.09 5.43 5.27
C GLU A 93 -12.68 5.31 6.69
N ASN A 94 -12.74 4.09 7.23
CA ASN A 94 -13.44 3.80 8.48
C ASN A 94 -12.55 3.85 9.71
N ILE A 95 -11.27 3.50 9.64
CA ILE A 95 -10.34 3.73 10.76
C ILE A 95 -10.23 5.23 10.99
N LYS A 96 -10.52 5.68 12.20
CA LYS A 96 -10.45 7.09 12.55
C LYS A 96 -9.07 7.45 13.08
N ALA A 97 -8.57 8.61 12.68
CA ALA A 97 -7.29 9.11 13.15
C ALA A 97 -7.21 9.21 14.68
N CYS A 98 -8.33 9.53 15.34
CA CYS A 98 -8.38 9.61 16.81
C CYS A 98 -8.22 8.24 17.49
N GLU A 99 -8.35 7.11 16.77
CA GLU A 99 -8.13 5.75 17.26
C GLU A 99 -6.64 5.35 17.19
N LEU A 100 -5.84 6.08 16.39
CA LEU A 100 -4.43 5.80 16.17
C LEU A 100 -3.52 6.63 17.08
N SER A 101 -2.47 6.03 17.60
CA SER A 101 -1.37 6.72 18.26
C SER A 101 -0.40 7.27 17.21
N GLN A 102 -0.02 6.42 16.26
CA GLN A 102 0.91 6.78 15.19
C GLN A 102 0.70 5.92 13.95
N VAL A 103 1.22 6.40 12.83
CA VAL A 103 1.33 5.68 11.57
C VAL A 103 2.81 5.65 11.18
N VAL A 104 3.38 4.45 11.11
CA VAL A 104 4.78 4.26 10.74
C VAL A 104 4.85 3.96 9.26
N VAL A 105 5.56 4.76 8.49
CA VAL A 105 5.76 4.55 7.06
C VAL A 105 7.21 4.20 6.81
N CYS A 106 7.42 3.01 6.27
CA CYS A 106 8.72 2.58 5.80
C CYS A 106 8.77 2.78 4.29
N THR A 107 9.54 3.75 3.81
CA THR A 107 9.76 3.97 2.38
C THR A 107 10.97 3.18 1.92
N TYR A 108 10.85 2.57 0.71
CA TYR A 108 11.93 1.79 0.11
C TYR A 108 12.42 0.62 0.96
N GLY A 109 11.49 -0.13 1.52
CA GLY A 109 11.64 -1.37 2.23
C GLY A 109 12.92 -1.50 3.06
N ALA A 110 12.79 -1.52 4.38
CA ALA A 110 13.85 -2.12 5.19
C ALA A 110 14.19 -3.49 4.61
N VAL A 111 15.37 -3.99 4.83
CA VAL A 111 15.79 -5.29 4.29
C VAL A 111 14.84 -6.42 4.70
N ASN A 112 14.21 -6.29 5.87
CA ASN A 112 13.15 -7.18 6.34
C ASN A 112 11.83 -7.05 5.54
N ASN A 113 11.60 -5.92 4.86
CA ASN A 113 10.39 -5.65 4.08
C ASN A 113 10.65 -5.61 2.55
N ALA A 114 11.84 -6.00 2.10
CA ALA A 114 12.22 -6.05 0.68
C ALA A 114 11.56 -7.23 -0.03
N MET A 115 10.25 -7.45 0.21
CA MET A 115 9.51 -8.55 -0.38
C MET A 115 8.96 -8.15 -1.75
N ASP A 116 9.11 -9.04 -2.70
CA ASP A 116 8.38 -9.20 -3.96
C ASP A 116 7.80 -7.92 -4.59
N GLY A 117 8.66 -6.95 -4.86
CA GLY A 117 8.27 -5.76 -5.59
C GLY A 117 7.63 -4.64 -4.78
N VAL A 118 7.40 -4.86 -3.51
CA VAL A 118 6.82 -3.84 -2.63
C VAL A 118 7.84 -2.74 -2.34
N THR A 119 7.45 -1.48 -2.49
CA THR A 119 8.32 -0.34 -2.23
C THR A 119 8.47 -0.07 -0.74
N GLY A 120 7.40 -0.30 0.04
CA GLY A 120 7.41 -0.03 1.46
C GLY A 120 6.18 -0.54 2.21
N SER A 121 6.07 -0.17 3.48
CA SER A 121 4.96 -0.54 4.36
C SER A 121 4.36 0.67 5.07
N ILE A 122 3.11 0.55 5.46
CA ILE A 122 2.37 1.49 6.29
C ILE A 122 1.85 0.69 7.48
N ASP A 123 2.44 0.88 8.65
CA ASP A 123 2.04 0.21 9.87
C ASP A 123 1.18 1.12 10.75
N LEU A 124 0.04 0.58 11.19
CA LEU A 124 -0.94 1.27 12.01
C LEU A 124 -0.77 0.85 13.46
N GLN A 125 -0.49 1.82 14.33
CA GLN A 125 -0.45 1.59 15.75
C GLN A 125 -1.64 2.26 16.43
N PHE A 126 -2.48 1.46 17.06
CA PHE A 126 -3.67 1.94 17.74
C PHE A 126 -3.32 2.51 19.11
N LYS A 127 -4.14 3.46 19.58
CA LYS A 127 -4.01 3.99 20.94
C LYS A 127 -4.29 2.92 21.96
N GLU A 128 -3.48 2.89 22.98
CA GLU A 128 -3.81 2.14 24.17
C GLU A 128 -5.00 2.78 24.89
N GLY A 129 -5.94 1.98 25.30
CA GLY A 129 -7.13 2.40 26.05
C GLY A 129 -7.71 1.26 26.83
N LYS A 130 -8.53 1.54 27.84
CA LYS A 130 -9.24 0.49 28.59
C LYS A 130 -10.71 0.53 28.22
N GLY A 131 -11.29 -0.64 28.00
CA GLY A 131 -12.73 -0.80 27.81
C GLY A 131 -13.15 -1.30 26.44
N LEU A 132 -14.42 -1.13 26.16
CA LEU A 132 -15.07 -1.59 24.93
C LEU A 132 -15.37 -0.39 24.02
N ASN A 133 -14.88 -0.45 22.79
CA ASN A 133 -15.14 0.51 21.73
C ASN A 133 -15.66 -0.23 20.49
N GLY A 134 -16.21 0.49 19.55
CA GLY A 134 -16.61 -0.04 18.27
C GLY A 134 -17.60 0.85 17.53
N LYS A 135 -17.79 0.52 16.27
CA LYS A 135 -18.72 1.24 15.40
C LYS A 135 -19.30 0.33 14.33
N VAL A 136 -20.43 0.75 13.79
CA VAL A 136 -21.06 0.16 12.61
C VAL A 136 -21.28 1.29 11.61
N ALA A 137 -20.79 1.10 10.39
CA ALA A 137 -20.97 2.06 9.30
C ALA A 137 -21.73 1.40 8.14
N LEU A 138 -22.69 2.13 7.61
CA LEU A 138 -23.51 1.72 6.46
C LEU A 138 -23.43 2.83 5.42
N SER A 139 -23.22 2.47 4.15
CA SER A 139 -23.29 3.44 3.06
C SER A 139 -23.87 2.82 1.81
N GLY A 140 -24.44 3.67 0.97
CA GLY A 140 -24.96 3.30 -0.34
C GLY A 140 -24.79 4.42 -1.35
N SER A 141 -24.60 4.07 -2.61
CA SER A 141 -24.39 5.03 -3.69
C SER A 141 -25.48 4.98 -4.75
N THR A 142 -25.55 6.04 -5.54
CA THR A 142 -26.47 6.15 -6.69
C THR A 142 -26.22 5.12 -7.79
N TYR A 143 -25.07 4.45 -7.79
CA TYR A 143 -24.74 3.35 -8.72
C TYR A 143 -25.08 1.97 -8.18
N GLY A 144 -25.74 1.87 -7.03
CA GLY A 144 -26.09 0.59 -6.41
C GLY A 144 -24.94 -0.03 -5.62
N ASN A 145 -23.81 0.66 -5.43
CA ASN A 145 -22.76 0.21 -4.52
C ASN A 145 -23.27 0.33 -3.09
N GLY A 146 -22.98 -0.67 -2.28
CA GLY A 146 -23.33 -0.70 -0.87
C GLY A 146 -22.14 -1.17 -0.03
N ARG A 147 -22.00 -0.63 1.17
CA ARG A 147 -20.94 -1.04 2.09
C ARG A 147 -21.51 -1.16 3.50
N VAL A 148 -21.15 -2.23 4.15
CA VAL A 148 -21.34 -2.45 5.58
C VAL A 148 -19.98 -2.65 6.20
N TYR A 149 -19.70 -1.94 7.27
CA TYR A 149 -18.48 -2.07 8.05
C TYR A 149 -18.83 -2.12 9.52
N ALA A 150 -18.17 -3.00 10.26
CA ALA A 150 -18.28 -3.05 11.70
C ALA A 150 -16.91 -3.32 12.30
N ASP A 151 -16.58 -2.64 13.38
CA ASP A 151 -15.46 -2.97 14.22
C ASP A 151 -15.86 -3.02 15.69
N ILE A 152 -15.09 -3.80 16.45
CA ILE A 152 -15.17 -3.88 17.89
C ILE A 152 -13.77 -4.06 18.44
N THR A 153 -13.43 -3.29 19.46
CA THR A 153 -12.16 -3.38 20.17
C THR A 153 -12.44 -3.49 21.66
N HIS A 154 -11.91 -4.52 22.28
CA HIS A 154 -11.87 -4.66 23.73
C HIS A 154 -10.42 -4.57 24.21
N GLN A 155 -10.12 -3.60 25.05
CA GLN A 155 -8.80 -3.41 25.65
C GLN A 155 -8.87 -3.68 27.16
N GLY A 156 -8.26 -4.79 27.57
CA GLY A 156 -8.03 -5.16 28.96
C GLY A 156 -6.66 -4.68 29.45
N GLU A 157 -6.23 -5.17 30.61
CA GLU A 157 -4.91 -4.83 31.16
C GLU A 157 -3.78 -5.54 30.38
N ASN A 158 -3.98 -6.80 30.04
CA ASN A 158 -2.97 -7.63 29.38
C ASN A 158 -3.43 -8.17 28.03
N VAL A 159 -4.67 -7.93 27.65
CA VAL A 159 -5.24 -8.50 26.42
C VAL A 159 -6.02 -7.44 25.67
N THR A 160 -5.70 -7.27 24.41
CA THR A 160 -6.48 -6.48 23.44
C THR A 160 -7.04 -7.40 22.37
N VAL A 161 -8.32 -7.30 22.11
CA VAL A 161 -9.00 -7.99 21.01
C VAL A 161 -9.63 -6.97 20.11
N GLN A 162 -9.31 -7.05 18.82
CA GLN A 162 -9.91 -6.20 17.78
C GLN A 162 -10.55 -7.08 16.73
N GLY A 163 -11.79 -6.79 16.38
CA GLY A 163 -12.50 -7.47 15.31
C GLY A 163 -12.98 -6.47 14.26
N PHE A 164 -12.81 -6.80 12.99
CA PHE A 164 -13.30 -6.04 11.85
C PHE A 164 -14.11 -6.97 10.97
N ALA A 165 -15.21 -6.49 10.45
CA ALA A 165 -16.00 -7.18 9.44
C ALA A 165 -16.53 -6.18 8.43
N GLN A 166 -16.46 -6.53 7.16
CA GLN A 166 -16.96 -5.67 6.10
C GLN A 166 -17.57 -6.47 4.96
N THR A 167 -18.54 -5.87 4.31
CA THR A 167 -19.12 -6.34 3.06
C THR A 167 -19.21 -5.19 2.09
N ASN A 168 -18.61 -5.33 0.92
CA ASN A 168 -18.69 -4.36 -0.17
C ASN A 168 -19.47 -4.98 -1.33
N LEU A 169 -20.52 -4.30 -1.75
CA LEU A 169 -21.23 -4.58 -3.00
C LEU A 169 -20.82 -3.52 -4.01
N LEU A 170 -20.10 -3.92 -5.03
CA LEU A 170 -19.59 -3.03 -6.08
C LEU A 170 -20.30 -3.33 -7.39
N TYR A 171 -20.73 -2.28 -8.06
CA TYR A 171 -21.33 -2.37 -9.38
C TYR A 171 -20.61 -1.42 -10.34
N GLY A 172 -20.16 -1.95 -11.46
CA GLY A 172 -19.47 -1.20 -12.51
C GLY A 172 -20.12 -1.44 -13.87
N SER A 173 -20.06 -0.45 -14.74
CA SER A 173 -20.45 -0.59 -16.14
C SER A 173 -19.52 0.23 -17.03
N GLY A 174 -19.20 -0.31 -18.20
CA GLY A 174 -18.32 0.33 -19.17
C GLY A 174 -18.59 -0.15 -20.58
N THR A 175 -17.79 0.32 -21.52
CA THR A 175 -17.80 -0.13 -22.91
C THR A 175 -16.38 -0.46 -23.35
N THR A 176 -16.24 -1.49 -24.17
CA THR A 176 -14.95 -1.83 -24.81
C THR A 176 -14.66 -0.91 -26.00
N ASN A 177 -13.45 -0.97 -26.52
CA ASN A 177 -13.08 -0.31 -27.79
C ASN A 177 -13.95 -0.75 -28.97
N SER A 178 -14.40 -2.01 -28.96
CA SER A 178 -15.30 -2.59 -29.95
C SER A 178 -16.78 -2.21 -29.70
N HIS A 179 -17.05 -1.25 -28.78
CA HIS A 179 -18.40 -0.78 -28.42
C HIS A 179 -19.27 -1.83 -27.70
N GLU A 180 -18.67 -2.88 -27.15
CA GLU A 180 -19.35 -3.85 -26.32
C GLU A 180 -19.64 -3.27 -24.94
N SER A 181 -20.79 -3.61 -24.36
CA SER A 181 -21.11 -3.23 -22.99
C SER A 181 -20.55 -4.23 -22.01
N VAL A 182 -19.84 -3.73 -21.00
CA VAL A 182 -19.34 -4.54 -19.87
C VAL A 182 -20.09 -4.13 -18.62
N THR A 183 -20.62 -5.10 -17.91
CA THR A 183 -21.15 -4.90 -16.55
C THR A 183 -20.42 -5.79 -15.59
N SER A 184 -19.94 -5.22 -14.50
CA SER A 184 -19.26 -5.93 -13.42
C SER A 184 -20.09 -5.82 -12.15
N ARG A 185 -20.25 -6.93 -11.46
CA ARG A 185 -20.79 -6.98 -10.11
C ARG A 185 -19.84 -7.75 -9.24
N SER A 186 -19.42 -7.13 -8.14
CA SER A 186 -18.55 -7.77 -7.16
C SER A 186 -19.16 -7.69 -5.77
N SER A 187 -19.03 -8.77 -5.02
CA SER A 187 -19.28 -8.82 -3.57
C SER A 187 -17.98 -9.24 -2.91
N ILE A 188 -17.49 -8.41 -2.00
CA ILE A 188 -16.28 -8.66 -1.22
C ILE A 188 -16.67 -8.68 0.25
N GLU A 189 -16.42 -9.79 0.90
CA GLU A 189 -16.72 -10.01 2.31
C GLU A 189 -15.43 -10.35 3.04
N ASN A 190 -15.09 -9.59 4.09
CA ASN A 190 -13.89 -9.80 4.88
C ASN A 190 -14.22 -9.77 6.36
N ALA A 191 -13.58 -10.67 7.10
CA ALA A 191 -13.55 -10.65 8.55
C ALA A 191 -12.10 -10.81 9.03
N LEU A 192 -11.74 -10.04 10.04
CA LEU A 192 -10.40 -9.96 10.56
C LEU A 192 -10.47 -9.87 12.10
N VAL A 193 -9.71 -10.69 12.79
CA VAL A 193 -9.61 -10.67 14.25
C VAL A 193 -8.14 -10.60 14.64
N PHE A 194 -7.79 -9.61 15.46
CA PHE A 194 -6.50 -9.51 16.13
C PHE A 194 -6.65 -9.80 17.61
N LEU A 195 -5.72 -10.54 18.15
CA LEU A 195 -5.52 -10.73 19.57
C LEU A 195 -4.09 -10.31 19.89
N ASN A 196 -3.93 -9.35 20.79
CA ASN A 196 -2.65 -8.96 21.34
C ASN A 196 -2.67 -9.29 22.84
N TRP A 197 -1.75 -10.14 23.29
CA TRP A 197 -1.67 -10.63 24.67
C TRP A 197 -0.27 -10.39 25.24
N ASN A 198 -0.19 -9.48 26.21
CA ASN A 198 1.00 -9.26 27.00
C ASN A 198 1.08 -10.37 28.07
N LEU A 199 1.88 -11.40 27.82
CA LEU A 199 2.08 -12.53 28.73
C LEU A 199 2.87 -12.10 29.98
N SER A 200 3.79 -11.14 29.81
CA SER A 200 4.58 -10.50 30.86
C SER A 200 4.99 -9.09 30.39
N GLU A 201 5.76 -8.37 31.22
CA GLU A 201 6.37 -7.09 30.82
C GLU A 201 7.37 -7.22 29.67
N ARG A 202 7.83 -8.45 29.38
CA ARG A 202 8.85 -8.73 28.36
C ARG A 202 8.38 -9.64 27.23
N ASP A 203 7.21 -10.25 27.38
CA ASP A 203 6.71 -11.26 26.45
C ASP A 203 5.35 -10.85 25.92
N GLN A 204 5.23 -10.78 24.61
CA GLN A 204 4.00 -10.47 23.88
C GLN A 204 3.69 -11.58 22.87
N LEU A 205 2.42 -11.94 22.79
CA LEU A 205 1.90 -12.89 21.83
C LEU A 205 0.76 -12.23 21.05
N ARG A 206 0.88 -12.23 19.73
CA ARG A 206 -0.13 -11.65 18.84
C ARG A 206 -0.65 -12.71 17.89
N PHE A 207 -1.94 -12.68 17.61
CA PHE A 207 -2.59 -13.54 16.63
C PHE A 207 -3.42 -12.69 15.67
N LYS A 208 -3.41 -13.09 14.40
CA LYS A 208 -4.31 -12.60 13.37
C LYS A 208 -5.03 -13.77 12.73
N LEU A 209 -6.36 -13.68 12.64
CA LEU A 209 -7.17 -14.55 11.83
C LEU A 209 -7.91 -13.71 10.80
N THR A 210 -7.72 -14.02 9.54
CA THR A 210 -8.41 -13.36 8.41
C THR A 210 -9.22 -14.39 7.66
N GLN A 211 -10.41 -14.00 7.24
CA GLN A 211 -11.24 -14.77 6.31
C GLN A 211 -11.87 -13.81 5.31
N GLY A 212 -11.81 -14.16 4.03
CA GLY A 212 -12.43 -13.39 2.97
C GLY A 212 -13.11 -14.25 1.93
N TYR A 213 -14.07 -13.62 1.28
CA TYR A 213 -14.80 -14.15 0.15
C TYR A 213 -15.02 -13.05 -0.88
N GLN A 214 -14.75 -13.35 -2.13
CA GLN A 214 -15.05 -12.47 -3.26
C GLN A 214 -15.86 -13.24 -4.29
N ASP A 215 -16.96 -12.65 -4.74
CA ASP A 215 -17.75 -13.11 -5.88
C ASP A 215 -17.75 -12.00 -6.93
N LEU A 216 -17.09 -12.24 -8.04
CA LEU A 216 -17.01 -11.32 -9.18
C LEU A 216 -17.77 -11.94 -10.35
N ASN A 217 -18.67 -11.18 -10.94
CA ASN A 217 -19.40 -11.56 -12.14
C ASN A 217 -19.28 -10.47 -13.20
N ASN A 218 -18.45 -10.72 -14.19
CA ASN A 218 -18.28 -9.85 -15.34
C ASN A 218 -19.15 -10.35 -16.48
N LYS A 219 -19.97 -9.48 -17.02
CA LYS A 219 -20.82 -9.76 -18.20
C LYS A 219 -20.38 -8.85 -19.33
N ILE A 220 -19.98 -9.47 -20.42
CA ILE A 220 -19.61 -8.79 -21.66
C ILE A 220 -20.74 -9.04 -22.65
N ARG A 221 -21.31 -7.99 -23.21
CA ARG A 221 -22.41 -8.06 -24.19
C ARG A 221 -22.04 -7.19 -25.39
N GLY A 222 -21.93 -7.79 -26.56
CA GLY A 222 -21.62 -7.08 -27.79
C GLY A 222 -21.78 -7.97 -29.01
N GLY A 223 -22.48 -7.47 -30.05
CA GLY A 223 -22.67 -8.18 -31.30
C GLY A 223 -23.48 -9.47 -31.23
N GLU A 224 -23.61 -10.14 -32.35
CA GLU A 224 -24.40 -11.38 -32.46
C GLU A 224 -23.69 -12.61 -31.86
N GLU A 225 -22.36 -12.56 -31.63
CA GLU A 225 -21.56 -13.73 -31.26
C GLU A 225 -20.82 -13.62 -29.90
N MET A 226 -20.78 -12.44 -29.24
CA MET A 226 -19.98 -12.24 -28.04
C MET A 226 -20.83 -11.91 -26.79
N ASN A 227 -21.36 -12.95 -26.18
CA ASN A 227 -22.01 -12.83 -24.87
C ASN A 227 -21.31 -13.74 -23.87
N TYR A 228 -20.44 -13.17 -23.04
CA TYR A 228 -19.70 -13.91 -22.02
C TYR A 228 -20.16 -13.51 -20.61
N ASP A 229 -20.40 -14.51 -19.80
CA ASP A 229 -20.52 -14.39 -18.35
C ASP A 229 -19.26 -15.01 -17.73
N ILE A 230 -18.46 -14.23 -17.04
CA ILE A 230 -17.21 -14.66 -16.43
C ILE A 230 -17.37 -14.59 -14.91
N PRO A 231 -17.92 -15.64 -14.28
CA PRO A 231 -17.95 -15.74 -12.83
C PRO A 231 -16.58 -16.11 -12.30
N GLN A 232 -16.15 -15.42 -11.25
CA GLN A 232 -14.97 -15.74 -10.47
C GLN A 232 -15.33 -15.72 -9.00
N ARG A 233 -14.92 -16.73 -8.27
CA ARG A 233 -15.14 -16.84 -6.82
C ARG A 233 -13.84 -17.16 -6.13
N GLU A 234 -13.48 -16.30 -5.22
CA GLU A 234 -12.29 -16.46 -4.40
C GLU A 234 -12.68 -16.63 -2.94
N ARG A 235 -11.98 -17.53 -2.27
CA ARG A 235 -12.05 -17.70 -0.82
C ARG A 235 -10.65 -17.73 -0.29
N TYR A 236 -10.38 -16.91 0.70
CA TYR A 236 -9.08 -16.90 1.33
C TYR A 236 -9.20 -16.88 2.85
N GLY A 237 -8.16 -17.37 3.48
CA GLY A 237 -8.03 -17.35 4.92
C GLY A 237 -6.57 -17.31 5.32
N GLU A 238 -6.29 -16.70 6.44
CA GLU A 238 -4.95 -16.57 6.97
C GLU A 238 -4.99 -16.71 8.49
N LEU A 239 -4.06 -17.47 9.01
CA LEU A 239 -3.73 -17.52 10.43
C LEU A 239 -2.27 -17.09 10.58
N ASN A 240 -2.04 -16.09 11.42
CA ASN A 240 -0.71 -15.60 11.75
C ASN A 240 -0.53 -15.56 13.26
N MET A 241 0.65 -15.90 13.73
CA MET A 241 1.06 -15.86 15.14
C MET A 241 2.43 -15.19 15.23
N VAL A 242 2.52 -14.19 16.08
CA VAL A 242 3.77 -13.47 16.37
C VAL A 242 4.08 -13.60 17.86
N TYR A 243 5.29 -14.01 18.18
CA TYR A 243 5.84 -13.96 19.53
C TYR A 243 7.01 -12.97 19.56
N GLU A 244 6.94 -12.03 20.47
CA GLU A 244 7.99 -11.05 20.69
C GLU A 244 8.45 -11.10 22.14
N ARG A 245 9.75 -11.04 22.36
CA ARG A 245 10.37 -11.04 23.67
C ARG A 245 11.49 -10.02 23.79
N THR A 246 11.43 -9.18 24.81
CA THR A 246 12.56 -8.36 25.24
C THR A 246 13.56 -9.21 26.05
N LEU A 247 14.77 -9.40 25.52
CA LEU A 247 15.76 -10.33 26.05
C LEU A 247 16.52 -9.77 27.24
N ASN A 248 16.74 -8.46 27.28
CA ASN A 248 17.56 -7.82 28.33
C ASN A 248 17.09 -6.39 28.64
N GLU A 249 17.73 -5.74 29.62
CA GLU A 249 17.44 -4.35 30.00
C GLU A 249 17.88 -3.32 28.96
N GLN A 250 18.64 -3.72 27.96
CA GLN A 250 19.06 -2.87 26.83
C GLN A 250 18.07 -2.95 25.66
N GLU A 251 16.90 -3.59 25.87
CA GLU A 251 15.84 -3.75 24.89
C GLU A 251 16.23 -4.55 23.63
N ALA A 252 17.17 -5.49 23.77
CA ALA A 252 17.36 -6.48 22.70
C ALA A 252 16.07 -7.30 22.55
N THR A 253 15.64 -7.53 21.33
CA THR A 253 14.37 -8.22 21.04
C THR A 253 14.58 -9.48 20.24
N LEU A 254 13.77 -10.50 20.55
CA LEU A 254 13.56 -11.67 19.73
C LEU A 254 12.15 -11.60 19.16
N TYR A 255 12.02 -11.68 17.84
CA TYR A 255 10.77 -11.72 17.12
C TYR A 255 10.66 -13.04 16.37
N ILE A 256 9.54 -13.73 16.52
CA ILE A 256 9.23 -14.97 15.81
C ILE A 256 7.82 -14.84 15.25
N GLU A 257 7.70 -14.95 13.95
CA GLU A 257 6.42 -14.96 13.26
C GLU A 257 6.25 -16.26 12.48
N THR A 258 5.04 -16.79 12.48
CA THR A 258 4.66 -17.90 11.61
C THR A 258 3.21 -17.77 11.21
N GLY A 259 2.90 -18.20 10.02
CA GLY A 259 1.55 -18.17 9.54
C GLY A 259 1.31 -19.14 8.40
N ILE A 260 0.06 -19.23 8.02
CA ILE A 260 -0.40 -19.97 6.85
C ILE A 260 -1.49 -19.18 6.15
N TYR A 261 -1.31 -19.00 4.86
CA TYR A 261 -2.31 -18.44 3.97
C TYR A 261 -2.92 -19.55 3.10
N TYR A 262 -4.21 -19.49 2.93
CA TYR A 262 -4.97 -20.38 2.05
C TYR A 262 -5.80 -19.54 1.10
N MET A 263 -5.82 -19.93 -0.18
CA MET A 263 -6.73 -19.35 -1.17
C MET A 263 -7.28 -20.45 -2.07
N GLY A 264 -8.56 -20.33 -2.39
CA GLY A 264 -9.23 -21.11 -3.42
C GLY A 264 -9.88 -20.18 -4.43
N ASP A 265 -9.56 -20.36 -5.68
CA ASP A 265 -10.13 -19.62 -6.81
C ASP A 265 -10.90 -20.57 -7.70
N ASP A 266 -12.17 -20.22 -7.99
CA ASP A 266 -13.04 -20.91 -8.94
C ASP A 266 -13.37 -19.90 -10.06
N MET A 267 -12.60 -19.90 -11.14
CA MET A 267 -12.80 -19.04 -12.31
C MET A 267 -13.20 -19.88 -13.52
N LEU A 268 -14.38 -19.61 -14.08
CA LEU A 268 -14.95 -20.39 -15.20
C LEU A 268 -15.00 -21.90 -14.87
N GLU A 269 -14.25 -22.71 -15.58
CA GLU A 269 -14.09 -24.14 -15.32
C GLU A 269 -12.79 -24.48 -14.56
N ARG A 270 -11.95 -23.48 -14.31
CA ARG A 270 -10.67 -23.64 -13.63
C ARG A 270 -10.86 -23.55 -12.13
N LYS A 271 -10.23 -24.46 -11.41
CA LYS A 271 -10.18 -24.47 -9.96
C LYS A 271 -8.72 -24.48 -9.54
N ALA A 272 -8.32 -23.44 -8.85
CA ALA A 272 -7.00 -23.35 -8.27
C ALA A 272 -7.10 -23.30 -6.74
N ARG A 273 -6.13 -23.89 -6.07
CA ARG A 273 -5.98 -23.80 -4.61
C ARG A 273 -4.52 -23.64 -4.30
N TYR A 274 -4.20 -22.74 -3.42
CA TYR A 274 -2.86 -22.65 -2.90
C TYR A 274 -2.83 -22.52 -1.39
N THR A 275 -1.74 -23.00 -0.80
CA THR A 275 -1.43 -22.84 0.60
C THR A 275 -0.01 -22.33 0.71
N ALA A 276 0.20 -21.35 1.57
CA ALA A 276 1.49 -20.71 1.75
C ALA A 276 1.80 -20.54 3.25
N PRO A 277 2.39 -21.53 3.92
CA PRO A 277 2.99 -21.31 5.22
C PRO A 277 4.26 -20.46 5.10
N TRP A 278 4.49 -19.59 6.08
CA TRP A 278 5.69 -18.78 6.19
C TRP A 278 6.17 -18.71 7.64
N TRP A 279 7.43 -18.29 7.80
CA TRP A 279 8.06 -18.07 9.10
C TRP A 279 9.10 -16.96 9.02
N ILE A 280 9.23 -16.22 10.10
CA ILE A 280 10.24 -15.19 10.30
C ILE A 280 10.85 -15.40 11.68
N GLY A 281 12.16 -15.34 11.77
CA GLY A 281 12.90 -15.28 13.03
C GLY A 281 13.86 -14.10 12.96
N GLU A 282 13.76 -13.16 13.89
CA GLU A 282 14.56 -11.96 13.91
C GLU A 282 15.08 -11.70 15.32
N VAL A 283 16.31 -11.22 15.40
CA VAL A 283 16.90 -10.72 16.65
C VAL A 283 17.44 -9.33 16.39
N SER A 284 17.07 -8.39 17.27
CA SER A 284 17.57 -7.02 17.23
C SER A 284 18.35 -6.71 18.52
N PHE A 285 19.55 -6.15 18.36
CA PHE A 285 20.44 -5.79 19.44
C PHE A 285 20.76 -4.30 19.40
N PRO A 286 20.24 -3.51 20.33
CA PRO A 286 20.69 -2.14 20.52
C PRO A 286 22.08 -2.12 21.18
N LEU A 287 22.97 -1.30 20.63
CA LEU A 287 24.34 -1.12 21.06
C LEU A 287 24.62 0.36 21.33
N PHE A 288 25.67 0.65 22.09
CA PHE A 288 26.14 2.02 22.37
C PHE A 288 25.02 2.96 22.85
N ASN A 289 24.29 2.56 23.90
CA ASN A 289 23.16 3.31 24.45
C ASN A 289 22.09 3.58 23.39
N GLN A 290 21.71 2.56 22.65
CA GLN A 290 20.70 2.60 21.60
C GLN A 290 21.03 3.48 20.37
N SER A 291 22.26 4.00 20.30
CA SER A 291 22.68 4.78 19.13
C SER A 291 22.90 3.93 17.88
N LEU A 292 23.14 2.64 18.04
CA LEU A 292 23.27 1.67 16.97
C LEU A 292 22.39 0.47 17.28
N SER A 293 21.57 0.04 16.33
CA SER A 293 20.85 -1.23 16.38
C SER A 293 21.35 -2.16 15.28
N VAL A 294 21.53 -3.42 15.61
CA VAL A 294 21.86 -4.49 14.66
C VAL A 294 20.71 -5.47 14.66
N THR A 295 20.06 -5.59 13.52
CA THR A 295 18.97 -6.55 13.30
C THR A 295 19.46 -7.63 12.35
N ALA A 296 19.27 -8.89 12.71
CA ALA A 296 19.57 -10.04 11.85
C ALA A 296 18.38 -10.98 11.87
N GLY A 297 18.02 -11.50 10.71
CA GLY A 297 16.85 -12.36 10.60
C GLY A 297 16.98 -13.41 9.51
N TRP A 298 16.09 -14.38 9.65
CA TRP A 298 15.84 -15.44 8.70
C TRP A 298 14.33 -15.50 8.44
N GLU A 299 13.96 -15.46 7.17
CA GLU A 299 12.58 -15.56 6.71
C GLU A 299 12.49 -16.68 5.69
N GLY A 300 11.36 -17.37 5.69
CA GLY A 300 11.10 -18.38 4.70
C GLY A 300 9.61 -18.56 4.42
N GLY A 301 9.32 -19.13 3.27
CA GLY A 301 7.96 -19.44 2.89
C GLY A 301 7.93 -20.61 1.93
N TYR A 302 6.85 -21.35 2.00
CA TYR A 302 6.58 -22.46 1.09
C TYR A 302 5.22 -22.25 0.44
N LEU A 303 5.19 -22.16 -0.88
CA LEU A 303 3.96 -22.10 -1.65
C LEU A 303 3.70 -23.46 -2.29
N ASN A 304 2.46 -23.94 -2.19
CA ASN A 304 2.01 -25.11 -2.91
C ASN A 304 0.72 -24.74 -3.63
N LEU A 305 0.82 -24.63 -4.95
CA LEU A 305 -0.28 -24.37 -5.86
C LEU A 305 -0.74 -25.70 -6.48
N TRP A 306 -2.03 -25.92 -6.49
CA TRP A 306 -2.69 -27.02 -7.17
C TRP A 306 -3.78 -26.47 -8.09
N SER A 307 -3.80 -26.91 -9.35
CA SER A 307 -4.87 -26.58 -10.29
C SER A 307 -5.60 -27.85 -10.75
N LYS A 308 -6.88 -27.71 -11.08
CA LYS A 308 -7.71 -28.81 -11.59
C LYS A 308 -7.19 -29.34 -12.93
N GLU A 309 -6.47 -28.51 -13.68
CA GLU A 309 -5.87 -28.85 -14.97
C GLU A 309 -4.57 -29.67 -14.83
N ARG A 310 -4.27 -30.16 -13.62
CA ARG A 310 -3.26 -31.16 -13.28
C ARG A 310 -1.84 -30.67 -13.05
N ASN A 311 -1.66 -29.40 -12.78
CA ASN A 311 -0.37 -28.87 -12.40
C ASN A 311 -0.24 -28.76 -10.89
N ARG A 312 0.90 -29.16 -10.36
CA ARG A 312 1.29 -28.92 -8.99
C ARG A 312 2.61 -28.17 -8.97
N GLU A 313 2.56 -26.95 -8.51
CA GLU A 313 3.72 -26.09 -8.37
C GLU A 313 4.07 -25.92 -6.93
N GLN A 314 5.33 -25.93 -6.65
CA GLN A 314 5.87 -25.75 -5.32
C GLN A 314 7.01 -24.76 -5.37
N TYR A 315 7.02 -23.87 -4.41
CA TYR A 315 8.03 -22.86 -4.28
C TYR A 315 8.48 -22.76 -2.83
N LEU A 316 9.79 -22.75 -2.60
CA LEU A 316 10.39 -22.56 -1.29
C LEU A 316 11.40 -21.43 -1.37
N ASN A 317 11.19 -20.39 -0.58
CA ASN A 317 12.15 -19.32 -0.39
C ASN A 317 12.77 -19.39 1.00
N ASN A 318 14.03 -18.99 1.09
CA ASN A 318 14.73 -18.77 2.34
C ASN A 318 15.59 -17.52 2.19
N ASP A 319 15.40 -16.58 3.08
CA ASP A 319 16.07 -15.31 3.09
C ASP A 319 16.86 -15.15 4.37
N LEU A 320 18.09 -14.68 4.23
CA LEU A 320 18.91 -14.23 5.34
C LEU A 320 19.15 -12.74 5.19
N TYR A 321 18.98 -11.97 6.26
CA TYR A 321 19.20 -10.54 6.21
C TYR A 321 19.88 -9.98 7.46
N VAL A 322 20.53 -8.84 7.25
CA VAL A 322 21.13 -8.04 8.31
C VAL A 322 20.90 -6.57 8.04
N GLN A 323 20.57 -5.81 9.08
CA GLN A 323 20.39 -4.37 9.01
C GLN A 323 21.10 -3.68 10.16
N LEU A 324 21.67 -2.53 9.88
CA LEU A 324 22.33 -1.64 10.83
C LEU A 324 21.59 -0.30 10.82
N ASP A 325 21.05 0.11 11.96
CA ASP A 325 20.42 1.40 12.16
C ASP A 325 21.24 2.21 13.16
N TYR A 326 21.69 3.39 12.74
CA TYR A 326 22.46 4.31 13.57
C TYR A 326 21.75 5.65 13.67
N THR A 327 21.46 6.08 14.91
CA THR A 327 20.86 7.37 15.21
C THR A 327 21.63 8.02 16.34
N ARG A 328 22.38 9.07 16.03
CA ARG A 328 23.11 9.85 17.04
C ARG A 328 23.22 11.31 16.64
N GLY A 329 22.75 12.18 17.53
CA GLY A 329 22.71 13.62 17.27
C GLY A 329 21.86 13.91 16.02
N PRO A 330 22.39 14.66 15.04
CA PRO A 330 21.62 14.99 13.84
C PRO A 330 21.60 13.87 12.77
N TRP A 331 22.37 12.81 12.94
CA TRP A 331 22.58 11.78 11.94
C TRP A 331 21.64 10.59 12.13
N VAL A 332 21.05 10.16 11.02
CA VAL A 332 20.22 8.94 10.91
C VAL A 332 20.77 8.15 9.74
N ILE A 333 21.28 6.94 9.98
CA ILE A 333 21.87 6.09 8.94
C ILE A 333 21.26 4.69 9.06
N CYS A 334 20.88 4.10 7.94
CA CYS A 334 20.43 2.73 7.87
C CYS A 334 21.10 2.04 6.68
N ILE A 335 21.63 0.82 6.91
CA ILE A 335 22.24 0.00 5.85
C ILE A 335 21.79 -1.44 6.09
N GLY A 336 21.38 -2.12 5.04
CA GLY A 336 20.97 -3.51 5.12
C GLY A 336 21.22 -4.29 3.85
N ASP A 337 21.34 -5.60 4.01
CA ASP A 337 21.50 -6.55 2.91
C ASP A 337 20.66 -7.80 3.17
N ARG A 338 20.04 -8.36 2.13
CA ARG A 338 19.20 -9.55 2.15
C ARG A 338 19.60 -10.48 1.02
N PHE A 339 19.83 -11.72 1.36
CA PHE A 339 20.16 -12.78 0.43
C PHE A 339 19.05 -13.82 0.43
N ARG A 340 18.49 -14.11 -0.77
CA ARG A 340 17.40 -15.05 -0.98
C ARG A 340 17.86 -16.25 -1.77
N ILE A 341 17.45 -17.44 -1.32
CA ILE A 341 17.59 -18.70 -2.02
C ILE A 341 16.17 -19.18 -2.38
N ASN A 342 15.90 -19.26 -3.67
CA ASN A 342 14.63 -19.71 -4.22
C ASN A 342 14.76 -21.09 -4.84
N ASN A 343 13.83 -21.97 -4.53
CA ASN A 343 13.72 -23.29 -5.15
C ASN A 343 12.32 -23.48 -5.69
N PHE A 344 12.24 -23.88 -6.93
CA PHE A 344 10.98 -24.16 -7.63
C PHE A 344 10.92 -25.61 -8.05
N TRP A 345 9.72 -26.19 -7.97
CA TRP A 345 9.39 -27.51 -8.48
C TRP A 345 8.03 -27.45 -9.19
N ASP A 346 8.00 -27.92 -10.44
CA ASP A 346 6.76 -28.08 -11.20
C ASP A 346 6.57 -29.56 -11.56
N ARG A 347 5.35 -30.05 -11.39
CA ARG A 347 4.92 -31.39 -11.81
C ARG A 347 3.69 -31.28 -12.67
N ARG A 348 3.84 -31.64 -13.94
CA ARG A 348 2.73 -31.74 -14.88
C ARG A 348 2.22 -33.18 -14.92
N TYR A 349 0.92 -33.35 -14.73
CA TYR A 349 0.28 -34.67 -14.73
C TYR A 349 -0.44 -34.98 -16.03
N ASP A 350 -0.50 -34.03 -16.98
CA ASP A 350 -1.39 -34.10 -18.17
C ASP A 350 -0.71 -34.57 -19.44
N THR A 351 0.60 -34.62 -19.49
CA THR A 351 1.33 -35.10 -20.64
C THR A 351 1.72 -36.56 -20.43
N SER A 352 1.75 -37.35 -21.52
CA SER A 352 2.25 -38.74 -21.54
C SER A 352 3.70 -38.84 -21.03
N ASP A 353 4.43 -37.75 -21.02
CA ASP A 353 5.69 -37.51 -20.33
C ASP A 353 5.42 -36.74 -19.03
N HIS A 354 5.40 -37.43 -17.90
CA HIS A 354 5.35 -36.83 -16.58
C HIS A 354 6.61 -35.98 -16.35
N SER A 355 6.66 -34.80 -16.96
CA SER A 355 7.82 -33.92 -16.84
C SER A 355 7.86 -33.32 -15.44
N GLN A 356 8.93 -33.55 -14.73
CA GLN A 356 9.26 -32.88 -13.49
C GLN A 356 10.39 -31.91 -13.77
N TRP A 357 10.17 -30.65 -13.42
CA TRP A 357 11.15 -29.62 -13.60
C TRP A 357 11.49 -28.96 -12.24
N SER A 358 12.74 -28.58 -12.05
CA SER A 358 13.18 -27.88 -10.84
C SER A 358 14.34 -26.94 -11.16
N TYR A 359 14.32 -25.76 -10.55
CA TYR A 359 15.47 -24.88 -10.60
C TYR A 359 15.68 -24.18 -9.26
N SER A 360 16.91 -23.76 -9.01
CA SER A 360 17.28 -22.98 -7.83
C SER A 360 17.92 -21.66 -8.28
N ARG A 361 17.59 -20.61 -7.57
CA ARG A 361 18.09 -19.27 -7.86
C ARG A 361 18.42 -18.51 -6.59
N ASN A 362 19.46 -17.68 -6.69
CA ASN A 362 19.87 -16.78 -5.63
C ASN A 362 19.69 -15.33 -6.05
N ASP A 363 19.13 -14.52 -5.18
CA ASP A 363 18.91 -13.10 -5.38
C ASP A 363 19.43 -12.31 -4.16
N ASN A 364 19.73 -11.02 -4.38
CA ASN A 364 20.22 -10.15 -3.33
C ASN A 364 19.47 -8.81 -3.39
N ALA A 365 18.98 -8.33 -2.26
CA ALA A 365 18.42 -7.01 -2.07
C ALA A 365 19.32 -6.19 -1.14
N PHE A 366 19.51 -4.92 -1.48
CA PHE A 366 20.37 -4.01 -0.74
C PHE A 366 19.62 -2.71 -0.44
N PHE A 367 19.89 -2.13 0.73
CA PHE A 367 19.34 -0.87 1.15
C PHE A 367 20.40 -0.02 1.85
N ALA A 368 20.45 1.28 1.54
CA ALA A 368 21.24 2.24 2.29
C ALA A 368 20.53 3.60 2.32
N SER A 369 20.53 4.23 3.49
CA SER A 369 19.97 5.55 3.73
C SER A 369 20.87 6.35 4.65
N ILE A 370 21.00 7.64 4.37
CA ILE A 370 21.66 8.61 5.23
C ILE A 370 20.81 9.87 5.35
N GLY A 371 20.52 10.28 6.58
CA GLY A 371 19.76 11.45 6.91
C GLY A 371 20.50 12.40 7.85
N TYR A 372 20.18 13.68 7.74
CA TYR A 372 20.72 14.73 8.61
C TYR A 372 19.63 15.72 9.01
N LYS A 373 19.49 15.94 10.31
CA LYS A 373 18.49 16.81 10.91
C LYS A 373 19.14 18.07 11.51
N TRP A 374 18.56 19.25 11.24
CA TRP A 374 18.94 20.49 11.90
C TRP A 374 17.73 21.40 12.11
N GLY A 375 17.40 21.69 13.35
CA GLY A 375 16.20 22.44 13.70
C GLY A 375 14.94 21.81 13.09
N HIS A 376 14.23 22.54 12.26
CA HIS A 376 13.00 22.10 11.58
C HIS A 376 13.23 21.40 10.23
N HIS A 377 14.47 21.15 9.87
CA HIS A 377 14.85 20.63 8.57
C HIS A 377 15.39 19.22 8.68
N PHE A 378 15.05 18.37 7.70
CA PHE A 378 15.61 17.05 7.54
C PHE A 378 15.93 16.80 6.06
N VAL A 379 17.13 16.30 5.77
CA VAL A 379 17.55 15.85 4.43
C VAL A 379 17.91 14.38 4.51
N GLN A 380 17.46 13.60 3.54
CA GLN A 380 17.75 12.17 3.45
C GLN A 380 18.11 11.78 2.02
N GLY A 381 19.12 10.95 1.88
CA GLY A 381 19.45 10.24 0.66
C GLY A 381 19.25 8.73 0.87
N THR A 382 18.59 8.08 -0.07
CA THR A 382 18.28 6.64 0.00
C THR A 382 18.61 5.98 -1.33
N ILE A 383 19.15 4.77 -1.29
CA ILE A 383 19.31 3.88 -2.42
C ILE A 383 18.89 2.48 -2.02
N ASN A 384 18.10 1.82 -2.86
CA ASN A 384 17.77 0.43 -2.67
C ASN A 384 17.83 -0.36 -3.98
N ARG A 385 18.04 -1.64 -3.85
CA ARG A 385 17.87 -2.65 -4.87
C ARG A 385 16.91 -3.69 -4.34
N THR A 386 15.82 -3.90 -5.06
CA THR A 386 14.84 -4.95 -4.78
C THR A 386 14.76 -5.90 -5.95
N PHE A 387 14.27 -7.10 -5.71
CA PHE A 387 13.97 -8.07 -6.75
C PHE A 387 12.49 -8.39 -6.72
N PHE A 388 11.94 -8.69 -7.91
CA PHE A 388 10.59 -9.19 -8.07
C PHE A 388 10.67 -10.63 -8.53
N GLN A 389 9.82 -11.45 -7.98
CA GLN A 389 9.63 -12.78 -8.55
C GLN A 389 8.58 -12.66 -9.65
N PRO A 390 8.80 -13.28 -10.81
CA PRO A 390 7.73 -13.46 -11.76
C PRO A 390 6.63 -14.26 -11.04
N GLU A 391 5.41 -13.76 -11.06
CA GLU A 391 4.28 -14.52 -10.57
C GLU A 391 4.26 -15.88 -11.26
N ILE A 392 4.16 -16.95 -10.48
CA ILE A 392 4.10 -18.32 -11.01
C ILE A 392 2.95 -18.44 -12.03
N ALA A 393 1.85 -17.71 -11.81
CA ALA A 393 0.74 -17.61 -12.75
C ALA A 393 1.15 -17.03 -14.13
N LEU A 394 2.10 -16.10 -14.19
CA LEU A 394 2.59 -15.55 -15.45
C LEU A 394 3.46 -16.54 -16.22
N LEU A 395 4.16 -17.44 -15.54
CA LEU A 395 4.88 -18.54 -16.18
C LEU A 395 3.93 -19.51 -16.92
N HIS A 396 2.65 -19.56 -16.53
CA HIS A 396 1.64 -20.38 -17.20
C HIS A 396 0.93 -19.70 -18.37
N ILE A 397 0.80 -18.38 -18.36
CA ILE A 397 0.13 -17.64 -19.46
C ILE A 397 0.90 -17.76 -20.77
N ILE A 398 2.20 -17.98 -20.70
CA ILE A 398 3.08 -18.12 -21.86
C ILE A 398 2.92 -19.50 -22.54
N ASP A 399 2.28 -20.48 -21.90
CA ASP A 399 2.19 -21.87 -22.36
C ASP A 399 0.96 -22.16 -23.25
N ILE A 400 0.41 -21.17 -23.94
CA ILE A 400 -0.80 -21.36 -24.78
C ILE A 400 -0.46 -21.83 -26.21
N ASP A 401 0.80 -21.86 -26.60
CA ASP A 401 1.18 -22.33 -27.93
C ASP A 401 1.40 -23.85 -27.98
N GLU A 402 0.76 -24.50 -28.99
CA GLU A 402 0.66 -25.95 -29.18
C GLU A 402 1.99 -26.69 -29.43
N GLU A 403 3.13 -26.02 -29.46
CA GLU A 403 4.43 -26.61 -29.85
C GLU A 403 5.35 -27.00 -28.67
N GLY A 404 4.87 -26.96 -27.43
CA GLY A 404 5.58 -27.60 -26.32
C GLY A 404 6.48 -26.67 -25.51
N PRO A 405 6.96 -27.16 -24.38
CA PRO A 405 7.40 -26.36 -23.23
C PRO A 405 8.85 -25.90 -23.33
N ASN A 406 9.16 -24.97 -24.18
CA ASN A 406 10.46 -24.28 -24.15
C ASN A 406 10.50 -23.08 -23.18
N ILE A 407 9.47 -22.95 -22.33
CA ILE A 407 9.27 -21.77 -21.47
C ILE A 407 10.09 -21.83 -20.19
N TYR A 408 10.59 -22.98 -19.83
CA TYR A 408 11.49 -23.11 -18.68
C TYR A 408 12.93 -22.80 -19.05
N ASP A 409 13.12 -21.64 -19.66
CA ASP A 409 14.45 -21.11 -19.83
C ASP A 409 15.01 -20.80 -18.43
N THR A 410 15.94 -21.62 -17.98
CA THR A 410 16.68 -21.38 -16.72
C THR A 410 17.50 -20.09 -16.76
N SER A 411 17.56 -19.42 -17.90
CA SER A 411 18.12 -18.09 -18.09
C SER A 411 17.16 -16.96 -17.67
N ILE A 412 15.91 -17.24 -17.27
CA ILE A 412 14.97 -16.24 -16.76
C ILE A 412 15.63 -15.45 -15.64
N LYS A 413 15.92 -14.20 -15.90
CA LYS A 413 16.53 -13.30 -14.93
C LYS A 413 15.46 -12.78 -13.98
N THR A 414 15.82 -12.53 -12.72
CA THR A 414 14.95 -11.82 -11.79
C THR A 414 14.67 -10.42 -12.29
N ASN A 415 13.44 -9.97 -12.17
CA ASN A 415 13.13 -8.58 -12.31
C ASN A 415 13.85 -7.82 -11.19
N LEU A 416 14.62 -6.82 -11.54
CA LEU A 416 15.38 -6.01 -10.60
C LEU A 416 14.89 -4.57 -10.66
N ALA A 417 14.65 -3.99 -9.50
CA ALA A 417 14.42 -2.56 -9.39
C ALA A 417 15.52 -1.91 -8.56
N TRP A 418 16.18 -0.93 -9.15
CA TRP A 418 17.01 0.03 -8.45
C TRP A 418 16.23 1.30 -8.23
N ARG A 419 16.20 1.80 -7.01
CA ARG A 419 15.56 3.06 -6.67
C ARG A 419 16.49 3.93 -5.85
N SER A 420 16.47 5.22 -6.12
CA SER A 420 17.18 6.21 -5.32
C SER A 420 16.29 7.42 -5.09
N GLU A 421 16.42 8.02 -3.92
CA GLU A 421 15.69 9.22 -3.55
C GLU A 421 16.58 10.18 -2.79
N ALA A 422 16.46 11.47 -3.10
CA ALA A 422 16.91 12.55 -2.26
C ALA A 422 15.69 13.33 -1.78
N ARG A 423 15.45 13.35 -0.46
CA ARG A 423 14.28 13.95 0.18
C ARG A 423 14.70 15.10 1.09
N TYR A 424 13.90 16.14 1.07
CA TYR A 424 13.96 17.25 2.02
C TYR A 424 12.61 17.40 2.71
N THR A 425 12.61 17.53 4.03
CA THR A 425 11.43 17.81 4.84
C THR A 425 11.67 19.04 5.68
N TYR A 426 10.70 19.95 5.68
CA TYR A 426 10.60 21.07 6.61
C TYR A 426 9.32 20.94 7.40
N GLN A 427 9.40 21.06 8.73
CA GLN A 427 8.21 20.95 9.57
C GLN A 427 8.19 21.93 10.73
N THR A 428 6.98 22.39 11.05
CA THR A 428 6.64 23.13 12.26
C THR A 428 5.30 22.60 12.77
N GLY A 429 4.84 22.99 13.95
CA GLY A 429 3.55 22.53 14.47
C GLY A 429 2.32 22.76 13.58
N ASN A 430 2.42 23.63 12.57
CA ASN A 430 1.30 23.96 11.67
C ASN A 430 1.61 23.69 10.18
N LEU A 431 2.83 23.34 9.83
CA LEU A 431 3.27 23.18 8.44
C LEU A 431 4.22 22.02 8.32
N VAL A 432 3.92 21.12 7.38
CA VAL A 432 4.85 20.10 6.89
C VAL A 432 5.01 20.32 5.39
N ALA A 433 6.24 20.48 4.93
CA ALA A 433 6.57 20.60 3.52
C ALA A 433 7.62 19.56 3.17
N THR A 434 7.38 18.75 2.15
CA THR A 434 8.32 17.76 1.66
C THR A 434 8.61 17.98 0.18
N GLY A 435 9.84 17.68 -0.22
CA GLY A 435 10.23 17.65 -1.61
C GLY A 435 11.20 16.50 -1.83
N SER A 436 11.03 15.74 -2.92
CA SER A 436 11.97 14.67 -3.26
C SER A 436 12.27 14.61 -4.75
N LEU A 437 13.50 14.16 -5.04
CA LEU A 437 13.95 13.76 -6.35
C LEU A 437 14.13 12.24 -6.32
N THR A 438 13.45 11.55 -7.21
CA THR A 438 13.48 10.08 -7.29
C THR A 438 14.03 9.62 -8.63
N HIS A 439 14.73 8.51 -8.62
CA HIS A 439 15.14 7.79 -9.82
C HIS A 439 14.86 6.30 -9.60
N SER A 440 14.23 5.67 -10.56
CA SER A 440 14.04 4.22 -10.58
C SER A 440 14.48 3.64 -11.92
N LEU A 441 15.07 2.45 -11.85
CA LEU A 441 15.41 1.64 -13.00
C LEU A 441 14.84 0.25 -12.76
N MET A 442 13.94 -0.18 -13.62
CA MET A 442 13.31 -1.49 -13.54
C MET A 442 13.73 -2.32 -14.75
N THR A 443 14.17 -3.53 -14.48
CA THR A 443 14.41 -4.56 -15.50
C THR A 443 13.36 -5.63 -15.32
N ASP A 444 12.49 -5.80 -16.30
CA ASP A 444 11.44 -6.80 -16.31
C ASP A 444 11.75 -7.85 -17.38
N LEU A 445 11.28 -9.08 -17.15
CA LEU A 445 11.38 -10.19 -18.10
C LEU A 445 10.44 -10.06 -19.28
N MET A 446 9.29 -9.49 -19.02
CA MET A 446 8.15 -9.45 -19.95
C MET A 446 8.03 -8.12 -20.66
N THR A 447 8.70 -7.10 -20.16
CA THR A 447 8.62 -5.74 -20.67
C THR A 447 10.01 -5.14 -20.88
N PRO A 448 10.17 -4.18 -21.80
CA PRO A 448 11.42 -3.45 -21.95
C PRO A 448 11.86 -2.77 -20.67
N ASN A 449 13.17 -2.65 -20.48
CA ASN A 449 13.72 -1.94 -19.31
C ASN A 449 13.16 -0.52 -19.22
N GLU A 450 12.66 -0.17 -18.06
CA GLU A 450 12.05 1.12 -17.77
C GLU A 450 12.93 1.94 -16.82
N SER A 451 13.11 3.21 -17.12
CA SER A 451 13.71 4.16 -16.19
C SER A 451 12.78 5.35 -15.95
N GLN A 452 12.69 5.79 -14.71
CA GLN A 452 11.85 6.92 -14.32
C GLN A 452 12.66 7.90 -13.47
N ILE A 453 12.55 9.17 -13.78
CA ILE A 453 13.02 10.27 -12.92
C ILE A 453 11.79 11.05 -12.48
N GLY A 454 11.66 11.25 -11.18
CA GLY A 454 10.51 11.94 -10.57
C GLY A 454 10.92 13.10 -9.69
N VAL A 455 10.11 14.15 -9.69
CA VAL A 455 10.14 15.23 -8.69
C VAL A 455 8.79 15.24 -8.00
N ARG A 456 8.79 15.11 -6.67
CA ARG A 456 7.57 15.09 -5.85
C ARG A 456 7.63 16.20 -4.83
N THR A 457 6.52 16.88 -4.62
CA THR A 457 6.41 17.92 -3.60
C THR A 457 5.07 17.83 -2.90
N SER A 458 5.07 18.10 -1.59
CA SER A 458 3.83 18.23 -0.84
C SER A 458 3.94 19.30 0.23
N VAL A 459 2.81 19.90 0.57
CA VAL A 459 2.66 20.85 1.66
C VAL A 459 1.37 20.54 2.38
N THR A 460 1.45 20.29 3.67
CA THR A 460 0.29 20.25 4.58
C THR A 460 0.36 21.43 5.54
N TRP A 461 -0.69 22.24 5.51
CA TRP A 461 -0.79 23.42 6.35
C TRP A 461 -2.09 23.41 7.14
N LYS A 462 -2.00 23.80 8.42
CA LYS A 462 -3.14 23.88 9.34
C LYS A 462 -3.21 25.27 9.96
N LYS A 463 -4.38 25.89 9.91
CA LYS A 463 -4.63 27.17 10.60
C LYS A 463 -6.07 27.25 11.08
N GLY A 464 -6.27 27.17 12.39
CA GLY A 464 -7.60 27.15 12.97
C GLY A 464 -8.44 26.00 12.43
N PRO A 465 -9.63 26.26 11.87
CA PRO A 465 -10.52 25.22 11.35
C PRO A 465 -10.10 24.70 9.95
N LEU A 466 -9.15 25.34 9.29
CA LEU A 466 -8.72 24.98 7.93
C LEU A 466 -7.47 24.09 7.98
N ARG A 467 -7.54 22.95 7.29
CA ARG A 467 -6.41 22.14 6.90
C ARG A 467 -6.33 22.09 5.37
N LEU A 468 -5.14 22.26 4.83
CA LEU A 468 -4.91 22.23 3.40
C LEU A 468 -3.72 21.33 3.11
N THR A 469 -3.92 20.30 2.30
CA THR A 469 -2.82 19.51 1.72
C THR A 469 -2.77 19.78 0.23
N ALA A 470 -1.59 20.11 -0.28
CA ALA A 470 -1.33 20.29 -1.70
C ALA A 470 -0.10 19.48 -2.10
N GLY A 471 -0.14 18.87 -3.27
CA GLY A 471 0.97 18.08 -3.82
C GLY A 471 1.11 18.26 -5.33
N ALA A 472 2.34 18.14 -5.80
CA ALA A 472 2.65 18.14 -7.23
C ALA A 472 3.77 17.13 -7.50
N ASN A 473 3.52 16.20 -8.41
CA ASN A 473 4.48 15.20 -8.85
C ASN A 473 4.70 15.37 -10.36
N TYR A 474 5.94 15.29 -10.76
CA TYR A 474 6.33 15.27 -12.19
C TYR A 474 7.23 14.07 -12.42
N TYR A 475 7.01 13.38 -13.54
CA TYR A 475 7.78 12.20 -13.92
C TYR A 475 8.22 12.30 -15.38
N HIS A 476 9.43 11.88 -15.61
CA HIS A 476 9.97 11.57 -16.92
C HIS A 476 10.28 10.08 -16.96
N GLU A 477 9.62 9.37 -17.86
CA GLU A 477 9.78 7.92 -18.03
C GLU A 477 10.38 7.62 -19.41
N HIS A 478 11.25 6.65 -19.42
CA HIS A 478 11.89 6.13 -20.62
C HIS A 478 11.80 4.62 -20.64
N ILE A 479 11.28 4.07 -21.73
CA ILE A 479 11.26 2.64 -22.02
C ILE A 479 12.27 2.38 -23.13
N ASN A 480 13.16 1.40 -22.91
CA ASN A 480 14.07 0.93 -23.95
C ASN A 480 13.29 0.15 -25.02
N SER A 481 13.82 0.14 -26.25
CA SER A 481 13.29 -0.73 -27.30
C SER A 481 13.64 -2.20 -27.03
N ASP A 482 12.71 -3.08 -27.35
CA ASP A 482 12.94 -4.51 -27.51
C ASP A 482 12.40 -5.00 -28.85
N GLU A 483 12.30 -6.33 -29.03
CA GLU A 483 11.77 -6.92 -30.27
C GLU A 483 10.31 -6.57 -30.54
N THR A 484 9.55 -6.23 -29.52
CA THR A 484 8.10 -6.00 -29.58
C THR A 484 7.72 -4.53 -29.56
N MET A 485 8.57 -3.67 -29.02
CA MET A 485 8.25 -2.27 -28.77
C MET A 485 9.40 -1.31 -29.12
N GLN A 486 9.07 -0.18 -29.72
CA GLN A 486 10.02 0.90 -29.97
C GLN A 486 10.27 1.71 -28.69
N SER A 487 11.50 2.23 -28.56
CA SER A 487 11.85 3.13 -27.45
C SER A 487 10.89 4.32 -27.37
N ARG A 488 10.41 4.60 -26.16
CA ARG A 488 9.47 5.70 -25.89
C ARG A 488 9.92 6.56 -24.72
N ASN A 489 9.59 7.84 -24.80
CA ASN A 489 9.73 8.78 -23.69
C ASN A 489 8.38 9.41 -23.41
N THR A 490 8.01 9.48 -22.16
CA THR A 490 6.81 10.20 -21.74
C THR A 490 7.08 11.12 -20.56
N ASN A 491 6.33 12.21 -20.50
CA ASN A 491 6.37 13.13 -19.39
C ASN A 491 4.94 13.27 -18.87
N TYR A 492 4.75 13.12 -17.59
CA TYR A 492 3.44 13.35 -17.00
C TYR A 492 3.56 13.99 -15.62
N PHE A 493 2.48 14.59 -15.18
CA PHE A 493 2.41 15.18 -13.84
C PHE A 493 1.05 14.96 -13.20
N THR A 494 1.07 14.95 -11.89
CA THR A 494 -0.11 14.87 -11.04
C THR A 494 -0.13 16.08 -10.11
N LEU A 495 -1.25 16.77 -10.06
CA LEU A 495 -1.51 17.84 -9.09
C LEU A 495 -2.62 17.38 -8.15
N LYS A 496 -2.45 17.65 -6.86
CA LYS A 496 -3.40 17.28 -5.82
C LYS A 496 -3.67 18.45 -4.90
N LEU A 497 -4.92 18.62 -4.52
CA LEU A 497 -5.35 19.59 -3.53
C LEU A 497 -6.46 18.96 -2.67
N ALA A 498 -6.25 18.93 -1.35
CA ALA A 498 -7.19 18.33 -0.40
C ALA A 498 -7.46 19.31 0.77
N PRO A 499 -8.37 20.28 0.59
CA PRO A 499 -8.82 21.16 1.67
C PRO A 499 -9.80 20.43 2.58
N THR A 500 -9.68 20.67 3.88
CA THR A 500 -10.65 20.27 4.91
C THR A 500 -10.98 21.47 5.79
N LEU A 501 -12.26 21.74 5.97
CA LEU A 501 -12.78 22.82 6.79
C LEU A 501 -13.66 22.26 7.91
N LEU A 502 -13.27 22.51 9.14
CA LEU A 502 -14.02 22.16 10.34
C LEU A 502 -14.94 23.31 10.70
N LEU A 503 -16.22 23.14 10.39
CA LEU A 503 -17.27 24.09 10.76
C LEU A 503 -17.81 23.71 12.14
N GLY A 504 -18.08 24.65 13.01
CA GLY A 504 -18.61 24.37 14.34
C GLY A 504 -19.81 23.41 14.35
N ASN A 505 -20.19 22.91 15.52
CA ASN A 505 -21.30 21.97 15.72
C ASN A 505 -21.16 20.61 15.02
N GLY A 506 -19.93 20.09 14.86
CA GLY A 506 -19.70 18.78 14.25
C GLY A 506 -19.90 18.71 12.74
N PHE A 507 -19.87 19.84 12.03
CA PHE A 507 -19.80 19.87 10.59
C PHE A 507 -18.37 19.84 10.09
N ARG A 508 -18.10 18.98 9.12
CA ARG A 508 -16.83 18.90 8.39
C ARG A 508 -17.11 18.90 6.89
N LEU A 509 -16.41 19.74 6.18
CA LEU A 509 -16.37 19.76 4.72
C LEU A 509 -14.97 19.39 4.27
N SER A 510 -14.83 18.36 3.47
CA SER A 510 -13.57 17.97 2.85
C SER A 510 -13.74 17.83 1.34
N SER A 511 -12.67 18.08 0.60
CA SER A 511 -12.64 17.93 -0.83
C SER A 511 -11.30 17.33 -1.25
N VAL A 512 -11.30 16.58 -2.33
CA VAL A 512 -10.08 16.08 -2.98
C VAL A 512 -10.18 16.43 -4.46
N LEU A 513 -9.19 17.15 -4.95
CA LEU A 513 -9.04 17.54 -6.35
C LEU A 513 -7.73 16.96 -6.86
N ILE A 514 -7.78 16.15 -7.91
CA ILE A 514 -6.60 15.53 -8.51
C ILE A 514 -6.65 15.76 -10.01
N TYR A 515 -5.54 16.25 -10.56
CA TYR A 515 -5.36 16.32 -11.99
C TYR A 515 -4.16 15.46 -12.39
N ASN A 516 -4.39 14.50 -13.26
CA ASN A 516 -3.37 13.70 -13.90
C ASN A 516 -3.27 14.14 -15.36
N SER A 517 -2.07 14.50 -15.81
CA SER A 517 -1.85 14.80 -17.23
C SER A 517 -1.93 13.54 -18.08
N GLU A 518 -2.03 13.70 -19.38
CA GLU A 518 -1.89 12.59 -20.33
C GLU A 518 -0.56 11.87 -20.12
N ARG A 519 -0.59 10.54 -20.21
CA ARG A 519 0.57 9.65 -20.15
C ARG A 519 0.47 8.65 -21.29
N GLU A 520 1.55 8.41 -22.00
CA GLU A 520 1.65 7.39 -23.03
C GLU A 520 2.92 6.57 -22.82
N LEU A 521 2.78 5.39 -22.27
CA LEU A 521 3.87 4.46 -22.03
C LEU A 521 3.65 3.20 -22.89
N TYR A 522 3.05 2.16 -22.31
CA TYR A 522 2.61 0.95 -23.04
C TYR A 522 1.26 1.22 -23.74
N TYR A 523 0.44 2.06 -23.14
CA TYR A 523 -0.86 2.50 -23.65
C TYR A 523 -1.06 4.00 -23.38
N LYS A 524 -1.97 4.58 -24.13
CA LYS A 524 -2.31 5.99 -23.98
C LYS A 524 -3.37 6.16 -22.89
N GLN A 525 -3.00 6.84 -21.81
CA GLN A 525 -3.91 7.28 -20.75
C GLN A 525 -4.21 8.76 -20.94
N SER A 526 -5.47 9.10 -21.16
CA SER A 526 -5.91 10.49 -21.33
C SER A 526 -5.75 11.30 -20.04
N ALA A 527 -5.56 12.60 -20.18
CA ALA A 527 -5.59 13.49 -19.03
C ALA A 527 -6.92 13.34 -18.27
N HIS A 528 -6.83 13.26 -16.95
CA HIS A 528 -7.97 13.02 -16.08
C HIS A 528 -8.02 14.01 -14.92
N PHE A 529 -9.19 14.57 -14.67
CA PHE A 529 -9.46 15.42 -13.53
C PHE A 529 -10.50 14.74 -12.62
N TYR A 530 -10.07 14.42 -11.40
CA TYR A 530 -10.92 13.89 -10.35
C TYR A 530 -11.26 14.97 -9.34
N ALA A 531 -12.52 15.06 -8.94
CA ALA A 531 -12.98 15.97 -7.90
C ALA A 531 -14.01 15.28 -7.01
N SER A 532 -13.81 15.31 -5.71
CA SER A 532 -14.81 14.85 -4.74
C SER A 532 -15.05 15.90 -3.65
N VAL A 533 -16.26 15.90 -3.11
CA VAL A 533 -16.65 16.73 -1.97
C VAL A 533 -17.43 15.88 -0.98
N LYS A 534 -16.97 15.83 0.25
CA LYS A 534 -17.59 15.08 1.35
C LYS A 534 -18.02 16.03 2.45
N VAL A 535 -19.25 15.90 2.85
CA VAL A 535 -19.84 16.62 3.99
C VAL A 535 -20.14 15.61 5.08
N ASN A 536 -19.64 15.83 6.26
CA ASN A 536 -19.92 15.04 7.45
C ASN A 536 -20.66 15.89 8.49
N LYS A 537 -21.55 15.25 9.24
CA LYS A 537 -22.28 15.88 10.33
C LYS A 537 -22.44 14.91 11.50
N ASP A 538 -21.96 15.32 12.67
CA ASP A 538 -22.25 14.63 13.92
C ASP A 538 -23.69 14.89 14.37
N LEU A 539 -24.46 13.83 14.56
CA LEU A 539 -25.79 13.83 15.15
C LEU A 539 -25.72 13.39 16.61
N GLY A 540 -25.18 14.28 17.44
CA GLY A 540 -24.84 13.98 18.83
C GLY A 540 -23.53 13.16 18.95
N LYS A 541 -23.34 12.46 20.08
CA LYS A 541 -22.09 11.76 20.34
C LYS A 541 -21.98 10.38 19.64
N ARG A 542 -23.09 9.79 19.25
CA ARG A 542 -23.14 8.39 18.81
C ARG A 542 -23.42 8.17 17.33
N CYS A 543 -23.79 9.20 16.62
CA CYS A 543 -24.10 9.07 15.20
C CYS A 543 -23.37 10.12 14.39
N ASN A 544 -22.84 9.70 13.25
CA ASN A 544 -22.34 10.58 12.19
C ASN A 544 -23.03 10.22 10.88
N VAL A 545 -23.44 11.22 10.12
CA VAL A 545 -23.96 11.04 8.76
C VAL A 545 -23.04 11.75 7.79
N PHE A 546 -22.87 11.18 6.59
CA PHE A 546 -22.09 11.81 5.56
C PHE A 546 -22.77 11.72 4.19
N ALA A 547 -22.45 12.68 3.35
CA ALA A 547 -22.74 12.67 1.93
C ALA A 547 -21.43 12.94 1.17
N ASP A 548 -21.07 12.08 0.26
CA ASP A 548 -19.84 12.15 -0.52
C ASP A 548 -20.19 12.14 -2.01
N PHE A 549 -19.87 13.23 -2.69
CA PHE A 549 -19.99 13.39 -4.13
C PHE A 549 -18.67 13.00 -4.78
N HIS A 550 -18.61 11.80 -5.31
CA HIS A 550 -17.43 11.28 -5.99
C HIS A 550 -17.39 11.72 -7.44
N ASP A 551 -16.20 12.02 -7.91
CA ASP A 551 -15.85 12.33 -9.29
C ASP A 551 -16.87 13.29 -9.97
N ILE A 552 -17.04 14.45 -9.36
CA ILE A 552 -17.98 15.49 -9.85
C ILE A 552 -17.67 15.85 -11.31
N ALA A 553 -16.42 15.81 -11.73
CA ALA A 553 -16.00 16.07 -13.10
C ALA A 553 -16.53 15.00 -14.08
N GLY A 554 -16.63 13.75 -13.62
CA GLY A 554 -17.23 12.63 -14.38
C GLY A 554 -16.54 12.36 -15.71
N GLN A 555 -15.22 12.56 -15.75
CA GLN A 555 -14.45 12.21 -16.94
C GLN A 555 -14.24 10.69 -16.96
N PRO A 556 -14.48 10.02 -18.09
CA PRO A 556 -14.19 8.61 -18.21
C PRO A 556 -12.69 8.38 -18.11
N THR A 557 -12.26 7.48 -17.25
CA THR A 557 -10.90 6.95 -17.27
C THR A 557 -10.81 5.88 -18.35
N THR A 558 -9.97 6.09 -19.34
CA THR A 558 -9.68 5.07 -20.34
C THR A 558 -8.46 4.29 -19.87
N ASP A 559 -8.68 3.05 -19.46
CA ASP A 559 -7.62 2.09 -19.22
C ASP A 559 -7.54 1.14 -20.41
N GLN A 560 -6.42 1.15 -21.15
CA GLN A 560 -6.25 0.35 -22.37
C GLN A 560 -5.57 -1.00 -22.13
N TYR A 561 -5.38 -1.39 -20.85
CA TYR A 561 -4.56 -2.54 -20.49
C TYR A 561 -5.06 -3.90 -21.04
N LEU A 562 -6.31 -4.01 -21.48
CA LEU A 562 -6.86 -5.27 -22.00
C LEU A 562 -7.67 -5.09 -23.28
N GLU A 563 -7.47 -4.01 -24.08
CA GLU A 563 -8.43 -3.62 -25.12
C GLU A 563 -9.86 -3.36 -24.55
N LEU A 564 -10.02 -3.50 -23.25
CA LEU A 564 -11.22 -3.23 -22.50
C LEU A 564 -11.17 -1.78 -22.01
N LEU A 565 -11.74 -0.87 -22.77
CA LEU A 565 -11.98 0.50 -22.32
C LEU A 565 -13.09 0.49 -21.26
N HIS A 566 -12.70 0.40 -20.01
CA HIS A 566 -13.64 0.66 -18.94
C HIS A 566 -13.83 2.19 -18.80
N SER A 567 -14.72 2.76 -19.57
CA SER A 567 -15.18 4.11 -19.28
C SER A 567 -16.12 4.07 -18.08
N TYR A 568 -15.56 4.06 -16.88
CA TYR A 568 -16.36 4.18 -15.66
C TYR A 568 -16.91 5.61 -15.58
N LYS A 569 -18.22 5.75 -15.63
CA LYS A 569 -18.87 6.98 -15.19
C LYS A 569 -18.85 6.97 -13.66
N ASN A 570 -17.79 7.53 -13.06
CA ASN A 570 -17.57 7.45 -11.62
C ASN A 570 -18.38 8.47 -10.81
N ARG A 571 -19.22 9.29 -11.44
CA ARG A 571 -20.08 10.24 -10.72
C ARG A 571 -21.03 9.51 -9.80
N ALA A 572 -20.76 9.51 -8.52
CA ALA A 572 -21.64 8.91 -7.54
C ALA A 572 -21.89 9.85 -6.36
N LEU A 573 -23.11 9.83 -5.89
CA LEU A 573 -23.45 10.32 -4.56
C LEU A 573 -23.52 9.11 -3.63
N THR A 574 -22.63 9.06 -2.65
CA THR A 574 -22.67 8.08 -1.58
C THR A 574 -23.19 8.75 -0.31
N ILE A 575 -24.18 8.15 0.31
CA ILE A 575 -24.70 8.57 1.61
C ILE A 575 -24.41 7.46 2.61
N GLY A 576 -23.98 7.83 3.81
CA GLY A 576 -23.69 6.85 4.84
C GLY A 576 -23.98 7.35 6.24
N LEU A 577 -24.06 6.38 7.13
CA LEU A 577 -24.31 6.54 8.56
C LEU A 577 -23.28 5.70 9.33
N THR A 578 -22.63 6.31 10.32
CA THR A 578 -21.78 5.60 11.29
C THR A 578 -22.43 5.71 12.66
N TYR A 579 -22.58 4.57 13.36
CA TYR A 579 -23.10 4.49 14.70
C TYR A 579 -22.04 3.94 15.67
N TYR A 580 -21.86 4.61 16.79
CA TYR A 580 -20.89 4.30 17.85
C TYR A 580 -21.62 3.82 19.11
N PRO A 581 -21.88 2.51 19.27
CA PRO A 581 -22.72 1.99 20.36
C PRO A 581 -22.14 2.26 21.75
N PHE A 582 -20.82 2.30 21.89
CA PHE A 582 -20.12 2.41 23.17
C PHE A 582 -19.64 3.83 23.51
N ARG A 583 -19.80 4.80 22.62
CA ARG A 583 -19.38 6.20 22.83
C ARG A 583 -20.33 6.87 23.86
N LYS A 584 -19.76 7.33 25.00
CA LYS A 584 -20.48 7.97 26.10
C LYS A 584 -20.73 9.45 25.90
#